data_0b6bbee1c9a0a88f403320befa7cabd1
#
_entry.id   0b6bbee1c9a0a88f403320befa7cabd1
#
_cell.length_a   1.000
_cell.length_b   1.000
_cell.length_c   1.000
_cell.angle_alpha   90.00
_cell.angle_beta   90.00
_cell.angle_gamma   90.00
#
_symmetry.space_group_name_H-M   'P 1'
#
loop_
_entity.id
_entity.type
_entity.pdbx_description
1 polymer ?
#
loop_
_entity_poly.entity_id
_entity_poly.type
_entity_poly.pdbx_seq_one_letter_code
_entity_poly.pdbx_strand_id
1 'polypeptide(L)'
;MYGCEVLENSLMRVDEDSKTGLRIAMPRAGMQHLVQEWDLFGNQLPGWFGANAEVPQQNVSMELTKVRNEASVTWSNYSVRHAWAISQIKAGLNIRLASRSMGHTVREHEETYLHWISEEEMLEQMMQAVS
;
A
#
# COMPACT_ATOMS: atom_id res chain seq x y z
N MET A 1 -9.04 14.32 0.58
CA MET A 1 -8.10 13.52 -0.26
C MET A 1 -8.79 13.32 -1.61
N TYR A 2 -8.16 13.71 -2.68
CA TYR A 2 -8.74 13.67 -4.02
C TYR A 2 -9.10 12.24 -4.45
N GLY A 3 -10.35 12.02 -4.90
CA GLY A 3 -10.79 10.75 -5.42
C GLY A 3 -10.70 9.55 -4.48
N CYS A 4 -10.68 9.79 -3.17
CA CYS A 4 -10.60 8.73 -2.18
C CYS A 4 -11.63 8.97 -1.07
N GLU A 5 -12.26 7.90 -0.61
CA GLU A 5 -13.20 7.90 0.51
C GLU A 5 -12.62 7.09 1.66
N VAL A 6 -12.58 7.68 2.84
CA VAL A 6 -12.18 6.97 4.06
C VAL A 6 -13.32 6.07 4.53
N LEU A 7 -13.02 4.80 4.71
CA LEU A 7 -13.93 3.78 5.20
C LEU A 7 -13.61 3.45 6.65
N GLU A 8 -14.41 2.57 7.25
CA GLU A 8 -14.15 2.05 8.59
C GLU A 8 -12.83 1.26 8.65
N ASN A 9 -12.29 1.11 9.85
CA ASN A 9 -11.08 0.32 10.14
C ASN A 9 -9.83 0.72 9.34
N SER A 10 -9.67 2.03 9.08
CA SER A 10 -8.51 2.56 8.34
C SER A 10 -8.39 2.09 6.89
N LEU A 11 -9.48 1.63 6.31
CA LEU A 11 -9.55 1.31 4.90
C LEU A 11 -9.89 2.58 4.09
N MET A 12 -9.50 2.58 2.83
CA MET A 12 -9.76 3.70 1.92
C MET A 12 -10.22 3.20 0.55
N ARG A 13 -11.36 3.70 0.10
CA ARG A 13 -11.81 3.46 -1.28
C ARG A 13 -11.08 4.41 -2.21
N VAL A 14 -10.37 3.86 -3.19
CA VAL A 14 -9.71 4.61 -4.26
C VAL A 14 -10.69 4.75 -5.41
N ASP A 15 -10.79 5.97 -5.96
CA ASP A 15 -11.69 6.33 -7.03
C ASP A 15 -11.50 5.47 -8.29
N GLU A 16 -12.60 5.27 -9.03
CA GLU A 16 -12.61 4.56 -10.31
C GLU A 16 -11.82 5.27 -11.40
N ASP A 17 -11.68 6.59 -11.32
CA ASP A 17 -10.86 7.41 -12.23
C ASP A 17 -9.35 7.22 -12.01
N SER A 18 -8.94 6.47 -11.00
CA SER A 18 -7.54 6.14 -10.81
C SER A 18 -7.03 5.22 -11.93
N LYS A 19 -5.71 5.25 -12.18
CA LYS A 19 -5.06 4.45 -13.26
C LYS A 19 -5.46 2.97 -13.25
N THR A 20 -5.75 2.41 -12.09
CA THR A 20 -6.07 0.99 -11.89
C THR A 20 -7.53 0.73 -11.52
N GLY A 21 -8.39 1.77 -11.60
CA GLY A 21 -9.81 1.68 -11.32
C GLY A 21 -10.15 1.59 -9.82
N LEU A 22 -11.43 1.35 -9.54
CA LEU A 22 -11.96 1.24 -8.19
C LEU A 22 -11.29 0.11 -7.41
N ARG A 23 -10.77 0.44 -6.24
CA ARG A 23 -10.14 -0.53 -5.33
C ARG A 23 -10.22 -0.08 -3.88
N ILE A 24 -9.96 -1.00 -2.97
CA ILE A 24 -9.83 -0.71 -1.54
C ILE A 24 -8.35 -0.76 -1.16
N ALA A 25 -7.81 0.35 -0.70
CA ALA A 25 -6.50 0.40 -0.10
C ALA A 25 -6.60 0.08 1.40
N MET A 26 -5.62 -0.64 1.92
CA MET A 26 -5.54 -1.02 3.32
C MET A 26 -4.12 -0.83 3.86
N PRO A 27 -3.97 -0.54 5.17
CA PRO A 27 -2.64 -0.47 5.77
C PRO A 27 -1.95 -1.83 5.73
N ARG A 28 -0.63 -1.81 5.88
CA ARG A 28 0.15 -3.05 6.04
C ARG A 28 -0.35 -3.81 7.28
N ALA A 29 -0.37 -5.15 7.19
CA ALA A 29 -0.73 -6.00 8.32
C ALA A 29 0.07 -5.63 9.59
N GLY A 30 -0.62 -5.46 10.70
CA GLY A 30 -0.04 -5.03 11.97
C GLY A 30 0.26 -3.53 12.11
N MET A 31 0.05 -2.74 11.05
CA MET A 31 0.37 -1.31 11.02
C MET A 31 -0.86 -0.39 11.04
N GLN A 32 -2.05 -0.92 11.29
CA GLN A 32 -3.28 -0.14 11.29
C GLN A 32 -3.28 1.02 12.30
N HIS A 33 -2.66 0.83 13.47
CA HIS A 33 -2.56 1.84 14.52
C HIS A 33 -1.80 3.10 14.05
N LEU A 34 -0.85 2.96 13.11
CA LEU A 34 -0.08 4.08 12.57
C LEU A 34 -0.93 5.04 11.74
N VAL A 35 -2.04 4.58 11.17
CA VAL A 35 -2.96 5.44 10.42
C VAL A 35 -3.55 6.52 11.32
N GLN A 36 -3.89 6.16 12.55
CA GLN A 36 -4.42 7.09 13.56
C GLN A 36 -3.29 7.89 14.23
N GLU A 37 -2.22 7.24 14.63
CA GLU A 37 -1.07 7.86 15.28
C GLU A 37 -0.45 8.96 14.41
N TRP A 38 -0.35 8.75 13.12
CA TRP A 38 0.20 9.73 12.16
C TRP A 38 -0.86 10.62 11.50
N ASP A 39 -2.12 10.49 11.89
CA ASP A 39 -3.24 11.25 11.34
C ASP A 39 -3.23 11.26 9.79
N LEU A 40 -3.06 10.10 9.18
CA LEU A 40 -2.89 9.97 7.72
C LEU A 40 -4.12 10.44 6.93
N PHE A 41 -5.30 10.47 7.54
CA PHE A 41 -6.53 10.93 6.92
C PHE A 41 -6.87 12.39 7.27
N GLY A 42 -6.09 13.04 8.13
CA GLY A 42 -6.19 14.46 8.38
C GLY A 42 -5.73 15.29 7.17
N ASN A 43 -6.17 16.54 7.10
CA ASN A 43 -5.77 17.47 6.03
C ASN A 43 -4.38 18.06 6.27
N GLN A 44 -3.40 17.23 6.50
CA GLN A 44 -2.01 17.59 6.80
C GLN A 44 -1.12 17.63 5.54
N LEU A 45 -1.71 17.94 4.39
CA LEU A 45 -0.94 18.05 3.15
C LEU A 45 -0.07 19.32 3.18
N PRO A 46 1.17 19.24 2.66
CA PRO A 46 2.03 20.41 2.52
C PRO A 46 1.33 21.56 1.78
N GLY A 47 1.68 22.81 2.10
CA GLY A 47 1.04 24.00 1.51
C GLY A 47 1.11 24.09 -0.01
N TRP A 48 2.09 23.41 -0.65
CA TRP A 48 2.19 23.32 -2.11
C TRP A 48 1.17 22.36 -2.75
N PHE A 49 0.46 21.57 -1.93
CA PHE A 49 -0.73 20.77 -2.30
C PHE A 49 -2.01 21.61 -2.13
N GLY A 50 -2.01 22.86 -2.51
CA GLY A 50 -3.20 23.71 -2.39
C GLY A 50 -4.44 23.09 -3.06
N ALA A 51 -5.65 23.46 -2.58
CA ALA A 51 -6.93 22.90 -3.00
C ALA A 51 -7.21 22.93 -4.51
N ASN A 52 -6.54 23.78 -5.27
CA ASN A 52 -6.67 23.94 -6.72
C ASN A 52 -5.37 23.65 -7.48
N ALA A 53 -4.36 23.10 -6.82
CA ALA A 53 -3.09 22.82 -7.46
C ALA A 53 -3.13 21.42 -8.10
N GLU A 54 -3.09 21.37 -9.41
CA GLU A 54 -2.61 20.19 -10.11
C GLU A 54 -1.12 20.06 -9.79
N VAL A 55 -0.79 19.21 -8.84
CA VAL A 55 0.59 18.92 -8.51
C VAL A 55 1.11 17.88 -9.49
N PRO A 56 2.05 18.21 -10.37
CA PRO A 56 2.64 17.21 -11.26
C PRO A 56 3.20 16.05 -10.46
N GLN A 57 2.93 14.84 -10.88
CA GLN A 57 3.44 13.61 -10.24
C GLN A 57 4.96 13.66 -10.02
N GLN A 58 5.68 14.32 -10.92
CA GLN A 58 7.12 14.54 -10.81
C GLN A 58 7.51 15.32 -9.56
N ASN A 59 6.76 16.34 -9.19
CA ASN A 59 7.05 17.15 -7.99
C ASN A 59 6.89 16.33 -6.72
N VAL A 60 5.84 15.49 -6.64
CA VAL A 60 5.64 14.58 -5.51
C VAL A 60 6.77 13.58 -5.42
N SER A 61 7.18 12.98 -6.52
CA SER A 61 8.30 12.03 -6.57
C SER A 61 9.63 12.65 -6.16
N MET A 62 9.89 13.88 -6.60
CA MET A 62 11.10 14.64 -6.22
C MET A 62 11.12 14.95 -4.72
N GLU A 63 10.02 15.42 -4.16
CA GLU A 63 9.93 15.71 -2.71
C GLU A 63 10.07 14.45 -1.86
N LEU A 64 9.46 13.35 -2.24
CA LEU A 64 9.63 12.06 -1.56
C LEU A 64 11.08 11.57 -1.62
N THR A 65 11.74 11.75 -2.76
CA THR A 65 13.16 11.39 -2.92
C THR A 65 14.05 12.25 -2.02
N LYS A 66 13.78 13.54 -1.93
CA LYS A 66 14.48 14.47 -1.05
C LYS A 66 14.35 14.08 0.43
N VAL A 67 13.11 13.86 0.90
CA VAL A 67 12.83 13.44 2.28
C VAL A 67 13.53 12.11 2.59
N ARG A 68 13.49 11.15 1.67
CA ARG A 68 14.17 9.87 1.82
C ARG A 68 15.69 10.03 1.94
N ASN A 69 16.30 10.87 1.13
CA ASN A 69 17.74 11.15 1.18
C ASN A 69 18.14 11.85 2.48
N GLU A 70 17.35 12.82 2.94
CA GLU A 70 17.53 13.48 4.23
C GLU A 70 17.45 12.51 5.42
N ALA A 71 16.57 11.50 5.33
CA ALA A 71 16.43 10.45 6.32
C ALA A 71 17.45 9.31 6.18
N SER A 72 18.39 9.41 5.23
CA SER A 72 19.40 8.36 4.91
C SER A 72 18.79 7.01 4.55
N VAL A 73 17.62 7.00 3.91
CA VAL A 73 16.91 5.80 3.47
C VAL A 73 17.44 5.36 2.11
N THR A 74 17.95 4.14 2.03
CA THR A 74 18.59 3.58 0.83
C THR A 74 17.64 2.87 -0.14
N TRP A 75 16.47 2.42 0.34
CA TRP A 75 15.47 1.75 -0.50
C TRP A 75 14.60 2.76 -1.26
N SER A 76 14.05 2.34 -2.40
CA SER A 76 13.21 3.19 -3.25
C SER A 76 11.77 3.28 -2.72
N ASN A 77 11.03 4.32 -3.16
CA ASN A 77 9.60 4.43 -2.86
C ASN A 77 8.81 3.19 -3.33
N TYR A 78 9.24 2.57 -4.43
CA TYR A 78 8.63 1.35 -4.96
C TYR A 78 8.85 0.13 -4.04
N SER A 79 9.91 0.12 -3.25
CA SER A 79 10.17 -0.94 -2.27
C SER A 79 9.09 -1.03 -1.18
N VAL A 80 8.46 0.10 -0.84
CA VAL A 80 7.32 0.13 0.10
C VAL A 80 6.15 -0.69 -0.43
N ARG A 81 5.88 -0.59 -1.73
CA ARG A 81 4.83 -1.35 -2.41
C ARG A 81 5.12 -2.86 -2.37
N HIS A 82 6.35 -3.25 -2.62
CA HIS A 82 6.79 -4.66 -2.51
C HIS A 82 6.67 -5.16 -1.07
N ALA A 83 7.14 -4.38 -0.10
CA ALA A 83 7.05 -4.74 1.32
C ALA A 83 5.61 -4.93 1.79
N TRP A 84 4.67 -4.08 1.31
CA TRP A 84 3.25 -4.24 1.59
C TRP A 84 2.74 -5.58 1.04
N ALA A 85 2.97 -5.86 -0.24
CA ALA A 85 2.49 -7.07 -0.89
C ALA A 85 2.98 -8.35 -0.20
N ILE A 86 4.27 -8.43 0.08
CA ILE A 86 4.89 -9.56 0.77
C ILE A 86 4.30 -9.73 2.18
N SER A 87 4.15 -8.63 2.93
CA SER A 87 3.62 -8.70 4.29
C SER A 87 2.16 -9.15 4.34
N GLN A 88 1.34 -8.75 3.35
CA GLN A 88 -0.05 -9.19 3.28
C GLN A 88 -0.18 -10.68 2.93
N ILE A 89 0.66 -11.17 2.04
CA ILE A 89 0.72 -12.60 1.72
C ILE A 89 1.11 -13.41 2.97
N LYS A 90 2.17 -12.99 3.66
CA LYS A 90 2.63 -13.61 4.92
C LYS A 90 1.58 -13.56 6.04
N ALA A 91 0.76 -12.53 6.08
CA ALA A 91 -0.36 -12.41 7.00
C ALA A 91 -1.58 -13.26 6.61
N GLY A 92 -1.54 -13.98 5.48
CA GLY A 92 -2.61 -14.85 5.04
C GLY A 92 -3.75 -14.13 4.32
N LEU A 93 -3.56 -12.89 3.85
CA LEU A 93 -4.56 -12.20 3.05
C LEU A 93 -4.77 -12.96 1.72
N ASN A 94 -6.02 -13.21 1.37
CA ASN A 94 -6.34 -13.86 0.11
C ASN A 94 -5.70 -13.11 -1.07
N ILE A 95 -5.01 -13.84 -1.94
CA ILE A 95 -4.24 -13.26 -3.05
C ILE A 95 -5.10 -12.43 -4.01
N ARG A 96 -6.38 -12.79 -4.20
CA ARG A 96 -7.31 -12.02 -5.04
C ARG A 96 -7.63 -10.67 -4.41
N LEU A 97 -7.73 -10.59 -3.09
CA LEU A 97 -7.94 -9.33 -2.37
C LEU A 97 -6.69 -8.48 -2.39
N ALA A 98 -5.52 -9.07 -2.15
CA ALA A 98 -4.24 -8.39 -2.21
C ALA A 98 -3.97 -7.79 -3.60
N SER A 99 -4.15 -8.58 -4.65
CA SER A 99 -3.96 -8.10 -6.03
C SER A 99 -4.91 -6.97 -6.40
N ARG A 100 -6.20 -7.07 -6.03
CA ARG A 100 -7.18 -6.00 -6.25
C ARG A 100 -6.83 -4.73 -5.49
N SER A 101 -6.42 -4.84 -4.24
CA SER A 101 -5.99 -3.68 -3.44
C SER A 101 -4.83 -2.94 -4.09
N MET A 102 -3.92 -3.66 -4.73
CA MET A 102 -2.77 -3.07 -5.44
C MET A 102 -3.10 -2.63 -6.87
N GLY A 103 -4.25 -2.98 -7.42
CA GLY A 103 -4.60 -2.74 -8.81
C GLY A 103 -3.83 -3.62 -9.80
N HIS A 104 -3.47 -4.83 -9.40
CA HIS A 104 -2.87 -5.87 -10.24
C HIS A 104 -3.87 -6.95 -10.61
N THR A 105 -3.57 -7.71 -11.66
CA THR A 105 -4.18 -9.02 -11.86
C THR A 105 -3.60 -10.02 -10.86
N VAL A 106 -4.31 -11.11 -10.58
CA VAL A 106 -3.81 -12.19 -9.72
C VAL A 106 -2.50 -12.75 -10.26
N ARG A 107 -2.41 -12.94 -11.57
CA ARG A 107 -1.20 -13.44 -12.25
C ARG A 107 0.02 -12.54 -12.01
N GLU A 108 -0.13 -11.25 -12.22
CA GLU A 108 0.95 -10.27 -11.97
C GLU A 108 1.41 -10.30 -10.50
N HIS A 109 0.46 -10.48 -9.58
CA HIS A 109 0.76 -10.54 -8.17
C HIS A 109 1.51 -11.83 -7.82
N GLU A 110 1.11 -12.97 -8.37
CA GLU A 110 1.78 -14.26 -8.22
C GLU A 110 3.20 -14.24 -8.77
N GLU A 111 3.37 -13.79 -10.02
CA GLU A 111 4.67 -13.73 -10.68
C GLU A 111 5.65 -12.83 -9.95
N THR A 112 5.18 -11.75 -9.32
CA THR A 112 6.03 -10.77 -8.66
C THR A 112 6.35 -11.12 -7.21
N TYR A 113 5.41 -11.70 -6.45
CA TYR A 113 5.53 -11.76 -4.99
C TYR A 113 5.57 -13.16 -4.39
N LEU A 114 4.97 -14.18 -5.01
CA LEU A 114 4.89 -15.51 -4.39
C LEU A 114 6.24 -16.17 -4.14
N HIS A 115 7.25 -15.90 -4.98
CA HIS A 115 8.60 -16.43 -4.77
C HIS A 115 9.27 -15.92 -3.49
N TRP A 116 8.73 -14.88 -2.83
CA TRP A 116 9.24 -14.38 -1.55
C TRP A 116 8.70 -15.14 -0.33
N ILE A 117 7.78 -16.10 -0.54
CA ILE A 117 7.27 -16.95 0.53
C ILE A 117 8.14 -18.18 0.59
N SER A 118 8.76 -18.44 1.74
CA SER A 118 9.53 -19.66 1.96
C SER A 118 8.62 -20.88 2.11
N GLU A 119 9.17 -22.06 1.88
CA GLU A 119 8.47 -23.33 2.12
C GLU A 119 8.00 -23.46 3.56
N GLU A 120 8.82 -23.00 4.51
CA GLU A 120 8.51 -23.00 5.93
C GLU A 120 7.28 -22.12 6.24
N GLU A 121 7.23 -20.90 5.68
CA GLU A 121 6.07 -20.01 5.81
C GLU A 121 4.81 -20.58 5.16
N MET A 122 4.94 -21.25 4.01
CA MET A 122 3.83 -21.95 3.38
C MET A 122 3.29 -23.08 4.26
N LEU A 123 4.17 -23.89 4.82
CA LEU A 123 3.81 -24.97 5.72
C LEU A 123 3.08 -24.45 6.96
N GLU A 124 3.59 -23.39 7.56
CA GLU A 124 2.97 -22.75 8.71
C GLU A 124 1.54 -22.28 8.42
N GLN A 125 1.33 -21.61 7.29
CA GLN A 125 0.00 -21.16 6.86
C GLN A 125 -0.95 -22.32 6.59
N MET A 126 -0.46 -23.40 5.97
CA MET A 126 -1.26 -24.61 5.73
C MET A 126 -1.65 -25.29 7.04
N MET A 127 -0.75 -25.37 8.00
CA MET A 127 -1.05 -25.93 9.33
C MET A 127 -2.09 -25.10 10.07
N GLN A 128 -2.05 -23.79 9.99
CA GLN A 128 -3.06 -22.91 10.58
C GLN A 128 -4.44 -23.12 9.92
N ALA A 129 -4.48 -23.32 8.61
CA ALA A 129 -5.73 -23.52 7.86
C ALA A 129 -6.44 -24.84 8.17
N VAL A 130 -5.73 -25.90 8.60
CA VAL A 130 -6.28 -27.22 8.91
C VAL A 130 -6.51 -27.48 10.39
N SER A 131 -6.15 -26.54 11.24
CA SER A 131 -6.31 -26.65 12.72
C SER A 131 -7.68 -26.16 13.23
#